data_ff64b2b927cd5b929cf50d68d87aa748
#
_entry.id   ff64b2b927cd5b929cf50d68d87aa748
#
_cell.length_a   1.000
_cell.length_b   1.000
_cell.length_c   1.000
_cell.angle_alpha   90.00
_cell.angle_beta   90.00
_cell.angle_gamma   90.00
#
_symmetry.space_group_name_H-M   'P 1'
#
loop_
_entity.id
_entity.type
_entity.pdbx_description
1 polymer ?
#
loop_
_entity_poly.entity_id
_entity_poly.type
_entity_poly.pdbx_seq_one_letter_code
_entity_poly.pdbx_strand_id
1 'polypeptide(L)'
;MVIIDCMWPEHNQTNELLAQARQGDETAINQLMDGHRNSLRQLVRMRLDQKIQRRVDVSDVVQDILVEANRRLQKYMDNPIMPFHLWLRQIARDRMIDAHRRHRVSSRRSVDREQPIAAPRGYDQSSIQLAAVLGDENLTPAAAALQKEIAGRIESAITKLDAKDSEIVIMRHYELLSNQEIAAALELTEPAASMRYLRAVRRLKAILQDEMPDESQLS
;
A
#
# COMPACT_ATOMS: atom_id res chain seq x y z
N MET A 1 -6.21 18.20 15.96
CA MET A 1 -6.68 17.79 14.60
C MET A 1 -5.44 17.40 13.82
N VAL A 2 -5.10 16.10 13.83
CA VAL A 2 -3.92 15.58 13.11
C VAL A 2 -4.28 15.63 11.63
N ILE A 3 -3.58 16.45 10.87
CA ILE A 3 -3.65 16.44 9.39
C ILE A 3 -3.12 15.07 8.98
N ILE A 4 -4.02 14.17 8.60
CA ILE A 4 -3.65 12.90 7.98
C ILE A 4 -3.05 13.30 6.63
N ASP A 5 -1.72 13.25 6.55
CA ASP A 5 -0.99 13.52 5.32
C ASP A 5 -1.46 12.50 4.28
N CYS A 6 -2.24 12.96 3.30
CA CYS A 6 -2.77 12.11 2.25
C CYS A 6 -1.59 11.53 1.46
N MET A 7 -1.51 10.22 1.28
CA MET A 7 -0.42 9.57 0.54
C MET A 7 -0.33 10.10 -0.91
N TRP A 8 -1.45 10.52 -1.47
CA TRP A 8 -1.56 11.02 -2.85
C TRP A 8 -1.66 12.55 -2.91
N PRO A 9 -1.17 13.19 -3.99
CA PRO A 9 -1.34 14.63 -4.21
C PRO A 9 -2.80 15.05 -4.19
N GLU A 10 -3.02 16.33 -3.87
CA GLU A 10 -4.36 16.88 -3.82
C GLU A 10 -5.11 16.76 -5.15
N HIS A 11 -6.39 16.43 -5.08
CA HIS A 11 -7.25 16.21 -6.24
C HIS A 11 -7.35 17.44 -7.14
N ASN A 12 -7.40 18.65 -6.57
CA ASN A 12 -7.52 19.89 -7.32
C ASN A 12 -6.29 20.12 -8.19
N GLN A 13 -5.09 20.03 -7.61
CA GLN A 13 -3.84 20.20 -8.36
C GLN A 13 -3.69 19.14 -9.47
N THR A 14 -4.05 17.90 -9.17
CA THR A 14 -4.04 16.80 -10.14
C THR A 14 -4.98 17.08 -11.31
N ASN A 15 -6.19 17.58 -11.05
CA ASN A 15 -7.19 17.90 -12.09
C ASN A 15 -6.76 19.10 -12.96
N GLU A 16 -6.13 20.12 -12.37
CA GLU A 16 -5.57 21.24 -13.13
C GLU A 16 -4.48 20.79 -14.09
N LEU A 17 -3.54 19.97 -13.63
CA LEU A 17 -2.47 19.41 -14.48
C LEU A 17 -3.03 18.51 -15.58
N LEU A 18 -4.06 17.71 -15.29
CA LEU A 18 -4.75 16.89 -16.30
C LEU A 18 -5.45 17.77 -17.37
N ALA A 19 -6.04 18.90 -16.97
CA ALA A 19 -6.67 19.82 -17.91
C ALA A 19 -5.64 20.45 -18.85
N GLN A 20 -4.47 20.84 -18.34
CA GLN A 20 -3.35 21.37 -19.15
C GLN A 20 -2.74 20.30 -20.06
N ALA A 21 -2.56 19.07 -19.54
CA ALA A 21 -2.06 17.94 -20.31
C ALA A 21 -2.97 17.59 -21.50
N ARG A 22 -4.29 17.73 -21.35
CA ARG A 22 -5.27 17.56 -22.46
C ARG A 22 -5.09 18.58 -23.58
N GLN A 23 -4.53 19.76 -23.26
CA GLN A 23 -4.20 20.81 -24.24
C GLN A 23 -2.83 20.59 -24.91
N GLY A 24 -2.14 19.49 -24.57
CA GLY A 24 -0.84 19.15 -25.12
C GLY A 24 0.35 19.76 -24.37
N ASP A 25 0.15 20.26 -23.14
CA ASP A 25 1.25 20.77 -22.32
C ASP A 25 2.10 19.64 -21.76
N GLU A 26 3.26 19.40 -22.38
CA GLU A 26 4.22 18.38 -21.92
C GLU A 26 4.79 18.69 -20.53
N THR A 27 4.89 19.98 -20.15
CA THR A 27 5.36 20.37 -18.82
C THR A 27 4.36 19.93 -17.77
N ALA A 28 3.06 20.10 -18.01
CA ALA A 28 2.01 19.63 -17.12
C ALA A 28 2.02 18.09 -16.98
N ILE A 29 2.28 17.35 -18.07
CA ILE A 29 2.42 15.88 -18.01
C ILE A 29 3.60 15.50 -17.11
N ASN A 30 4.75 16.13 -17.26
CA ASN A 30 5.92 15.86 -16.44
C ASN A 30 5.66 16.17 -14.96
N GLN A 31 5.04 17.32 -14.66
CA GLN A 31 4.68 17.71 -13.29
C GLN A 31 3.67 16.74 -12.67
N LEU A 32 2.69 16.29 -13.44
CA LEU A 32 1.69 15.31 -13.02
C LEU A 32 2.36 13.98 -12.60
N MET A 33 3.29 13.49 -13.43
CA MET A 33 4.00 12.24 -13.15
C MET A 33 4.97 12.39 -11.96
N ASP A 34 5.71 13.48 -11.89
CA ASP A 34 6.64 13.73 -10.79
C ASP A 34 5.94 13.97 -9.46
N GLY A 35 4.80 14.65 -9.45
CA GLY A 35 3.98 14.84 -8.26
C GLY A 35 3.53 13.52 -7.63
N HIS A 36 3.28 12.51 -8.44
CA HIS A 36 2.83 11.18 -7.96
C HIS A 36 3.99 10.19 -7.69
N ARG A 37 5.23 10.53 -8.02
CA ARG A 37 6.40 9.65 -7.90
C ARG A 37 6.64 9.16 -6.47
N ASN A 38 6.53 10.03 -5.48
CA ASN A 38 6.75 9.67 -4.08
C ASN A 38 5.66 8.74 -3.55
N SER A 39 4.40 8.99 -3.89
CA SER A 39 3.26 8.12 -3.56
C SER A 39 3.42 6.73 -4.17
N LEU A 40 3.82 6.65 -5.43
CA LEU A 40 4.13 5.38 -6.10
C LEU A 40 5.30 4.66 -5.43
N ARG A 41 6.36 5.37 -5.04
CA ARG A 41 7.51 4.78 -4.33
C ARG A 41 7.07 4.18 -2.99
N GLN A 42 6.25 4.90 -2.25
CA GLN A 42 5.69 4.42 -0.99
C GLN A 42 4.79 3.19 -1.21
N LEU A 43 3.88 3.23 -2.20
CA LEU A 43 3.03 2.11 -2.58
C LEU A 43 3.83 0.86 -2.94
N VAL A 44 4.85 0.99 -3.79
CA VAL A 44 5.71 -0.13 -4.20
C VAL A 44 6.46 -0.72 -3.01
N ARG A 45 7.02 0.11 -2.13
CA ARG A 45 7.69 -0.35 -0.90
C ARG A 45 6.75 -1.15 0.00
N MET A 46 5.50 -0.71 0.14
CA MET A 46 4.49 -1.41 0.96
C MET A 46 4.10 -2.77 0.40
N ARG A 47 3.95 -2.83 -0.92
CA ARG A 47 3.30 -3.95 -1.59
C ARG A 47 4.26 -4.98 -2.16
N LEU A 48 5.48 -4.57 -2.45
CA LEU A 48 6.47 -5.46 -3.02
C LEU A 48 7.05 -6.37 -1.93
N ASP A 49 6.99 -7.70 -2.15
CA ASP A 49 7.56 -8.70 -1.24
C ASP A 49 9.03 -8.38 -0.92
N GLN A 50 9.41 -8.49 0.36
CA GLN A 50 10.78 -8.23 0.83
C GLN A 50 11.85 -9.06 0.10
N LYS A 51 11.51 -10.31 -0.29
CA LYS A 51 12.42 -11.17 -1.05
C LYS A 51 12.70 -10.61 -2.44
N ILE A 52 11.75 -9.87 -3.00
CA ILE A 52 11.87 -9.24 -4.31
C ILE A 52 12.56 -7.89 -4.17
N GLN A 53 12.26 -7.09 -3.14
CA GLN A 53 12.92 -5.80 -2.86
C GLN A 53 14.44 -5.91 -2.71
N ARG A 54 14.97 -7.09 -2.36
CA ARG A 54 16.42 -7.34 -2.33
C ARG A 54 17.06 -7.50 -3.70
N ARG A 55 16.26 -7.74 -4.72
CA ARG A 55 16.72 -8.06 -6.10
C ARG A 55 16.28 -7.02 -7.14
N VAL A 56 15.33 -6.19 -6.78
CA VAL A 56 14.71 -5.19 -7.65
C VAL A 56 14.73 -3.86 -6.93
N ASP A 57 15.31 -2.85 -7.55
CA ASP A 57 15.25 -1.51 -7.01
C ASP A 57 13.81 -0.99 -7.12
N VAL A 58 13.28 -0.49 -6.02
CA VAL A 58 11.96 0.17 -5.97
C VAL A 58 11.88 1.29 -6.99
N SER A 59 12.99 2.02 -7.23
CA SER A 59 13.05 3.10 -8.20
C SER A 59 12.85 2.62 -9.63
N ASP A 60 13.38 1.43 -9.99
CA ASP A 60 13.17 0.84 -11.31
C ASP A 60 11.71 0.46 -11.53
N VAL A 61 11.06 -0.13 -10.51
CA VAL A 61 9.62 -0.46 -10.58
C VAL A 61 8.78 0.80 -10.72
N VAL A 62 9.10 1.87 -9.98
CA VAL A 62 8.40 3.16 -10.09
C VAL A 62 8.60 3.76 -11.48
N GLN A 63 9.80 3.68 -12.04
CA GLN A 63 10.07 4.14 -13.40
C GLN A 63 9.26 3.38 -14.44
N ASP A 64 9.21 2.04 -14.33
CA ASP A 64 8.38 1.20 -15.19
C ASP A 64 6.87 1.58 -15.12
N ILE A 65 6.39 1.90 -13.91
CA ILE A 65 5.01 2.36 -13.69
C ILE A 65 4.77 3.69 -14.41
N LEU A 66 5.66 4.67 -14.23
CA LEU A 66 5.53 6.01 -14.82
C LEU A 66 5.61 5.96 -16.35
N VAL A 67 6.50 5.15 -16.91
CA VAL A 67 6.60 4.93 -18.36
C VAL A 67 5.30 4.35 -18.91
N GLU A 68 4.75 3.34 -18.24
CA GLU A 68 3.48 2.74 -18.67
C GLU A 68 2.30 3.69 -18.48
N ALA A 69 2.28 4.47 -17.39
CA ALA A 69 1.28 5.51 -17.16
C ALA A 69 1.33 6.55 -18.27
N ASN A 70 2.51 7.07 -18.61
CA ASN A 70 2.67 8.02 -19.71
C ASN A 70 2.16 7.47 -21.04
N ARG A 71 2.47 6.21 -21.34
CA ARG A 71 2.00 5.52 -22.55
C ARG A 71 0.47 5.42 -22.64
N ARG A 72 -0.20 5.24 -21.50
CA ARG A 72 -1.66 5.07 -21.40
C ARG A 72 -2.40 6.37 -21.09
N LEU A 73 -1.68 7.47 -20.81
CA LEU A 73 -2.25 8.72 -20.31
C LEU A 73 -3.32 9.28 -21.24
N GLN A 74 -3.06 9.31 -22.56
CA GLN A 74 -4.02 9.81 -23.53
C GLN A 74 -5.34 9.06 -23.45
N LYS A 75 -5.30 7.72 -23.43
CA LYS A 75 -6.50 6.89 -23.30
C LYS A 75 -7.27 7.15 -22.01
N TYR A 76 -6.54 7.40 -20.91
CA TYR A 76 -7.16 7.77 -19.63
C TYR A 76 -7.83 9.14 -19.74
N MET A 77 -7.17 10.13 -20.33
CA MET A 77 -7.72 11.48 -20.49
C MET A 77 -8.97 11.50 -21.38
N ASP A 78 -9.04 10.65 -22.40
CA ASP A 78 -10.20 10.54 -23.29
C ASP A 78 -11.44 9.99 -22.56
N ASN A 79 -11.25 9.09 -21.61
CA ASN A 79 -12.34 8.48 -20.83
C ASN A 79 -11.91 8.18 -19.37
N PRO A 80 -11.89 9.17 -18.48
CA PRO A 80 -11.51 9.00 -17.09
C PRO A 80 -12.61 8.31 -16.29
N ILE A 81 -12.55 6.97 -16.17
CA ILE A 81 -13.53 6.15 -15.43
C ILE A 81 -13.33 6.13 -13.92
N MET A 82 -12.19 6.62 -13.44
CA MET A 82 -11.84 6.69 -12.02
C MET A 82 -10.86 7.84 -11.76
N PRO A 83 -10.67 8.26 -10.49
CA PRO A 83 -9.64 9.23 -10.13
C PRO A 83 -8.24 8.82 -10.56
N PHE A 84 -7.40 9.81 -10.93
CA PHE A 84 -6.08 9.57 -11.51
C PHE A 84 -5.16 8.72 -10.62
N HIS A 85 -5.14 8.95 -9.32
CA HIS A 85 -4.34 8.17 -8.37
C HIS A 85 -4.78 6.69 -8.29
N LEU A 86 -6.09 6.40 -8.40
CA LEU A 86 -6.59 5.01 -8.44
C LEU A 86 -6.20 4.31 -9.76
N TRP A 87 -6.22 5.05 -10.85
CA TRP A 87 -5.75 4.55 -12.13
C TRP A 87 -4.24 4.26 -12.12
N LEU A 88 -3.42 5.15 -11.53
CA LEU A 88 -1.99 4.89 -11.32
C LEU A 88 -1.76 3.67 -10.41
N ARG A 89 -2.57 3.53 -9.37
CA ARG A 89 -2.54 2.37 -8.47
C ARG A 89 -2.80 1.06 -9.22
N GLN A 90 -3.73 1.02 -10.17
CA GLN A 90 -3.95 -0.16 -11.00
C GLN A 90 -2.71 -0.50 -11.82
N ILE A 91 -2.11 0.47 -12.49
CA ILE A 91 -0.87 0.27 -13.25
C ILE A 91 0.25 -0.24 -12.33
N ALA A 92 0.39 0.34 -11.15
CA ALA A 92 1.38 -0.08 -10.17
C ALA A 92 1.18 -1.54 -9.76
N ARG A 93 -0.06 -1.96 -9.47
CA ARG A 93 -0.38 -3.35 -9.15
C ARG A 93 0.03 -4.30 -10.26
N ASP A 94 -0.32 -3.98 -11.51
CA ASP A 94 0.01 -4.83 -12.66
C ASP A 94 1.53 -4.95 -12.82
N ARG A 95 2.29 -3.85 -12.69
CA ARG A 95 3.75 -3.86 -12.77
C ARG A 95 4.42 -4.62 -11.62
N MET A 96 3.89 -4.52 -10.41
CA MET A 96 4.37 -5.33 -9.28
C MET A 96 4.11 -6.83 -9.50
N ILE A 97 2.95 -7.22 -10.02
CA ILE A 97 2.67 -8.61 -10.40
C ILE A 97 3.66 -9.10 -11.46
N ASP A 98 3.95 -8.28 -12.47
CA ASP A 98 4.92 -8.64 -13.51
C ASP A 98 6.35 -8.75 -12.94
N ALA A 99 6.74 -7.88 -12.01
CA ALA A 99 8.01 -7.98 -11.29
C ALA A 99 8.08 -9.29 -10.50
N HIS A 100 7.03 -9.64 -9.76
CA HIS A 100 6.91 -10.92 -9.05
C HIS A 100 7.07 -12.12 -10.00
N ARG A 101 6.39 -12.11 -11.14
CA ARG A 101 6.46 -13.20 -12.14
C ARG A 101 7.88 -13.36 -12.68
N ARG A 102 8.51 -12.26 -13.10
CA ARG A 102 9.88 -12.27 -13.64
C ARG A 102 10.89 -12.85 -12.66
N HIS A 103 10.79 -12.48 -11.37
CA HIS A 103 11.74 -12.91 -10.35
C HIS A 103 11.44 -14.29 -9.75
N ARG A 104 10.18 -14.71 -9.72
CA ARG A 104 9.81 -16.07 -9.28
C ARG A 104 10.28 -17.13 -10.28
N VAL A 105 10.26 -16.85 -11.57
CA VAL A 105 10.78 -17.74 -12.62
C VAL A 105 12.31 -17.83 -12.56
N SER A 106 12.98 -16.71 -12.27
CA SER A 106 14.44 -16.67 -12.08
C SER A 106 14.88 -17.38 -10.80
N SER A 107 14.07 -17.38 -9.73
CA SER A 107 14.38 -18.03 -8.44
C SER A 107 14.43 -19.56 -8.48
N ARG A 108 13.85 -20.21 -9.49
CA ARG A 108 13.99 -21.67 -9.66
C ARG A 108 15.42 -22.11 -9.98
N ARG A 109 16.32 -21.17 -10.27
CA ARG A 109 17.74 -21.46 -10.59
C ARG A 109 18.75 -20.99 -9.54
N SER A 110 18.34 -20.33 -8.46
CA SER A 110 19.28 -19.84 -7.44
C SER A 110 18.63 -19.86 -6.06
N VAL A 111 18.63 -21.03 -5.44
CA VAL A 111 18.26 -21.22 -4.04
C VAL A 111 19.53 -21.15 -3.20
N ASP A 112 19.43 -20.44 -2.05
CA ASP A 112 20.30 -20.47 -0.89
C ASP A 112 21.69 -19.85 -1.01
N ARG A 113 21.82 -18.52 -0.78
CA ARG A 113 23.01 -17.97 -0.10
C ARG A 113 22.99 -16.48 0.28
N GLU A 114 21.88 -15.84 0.57
CA GLU A 114 21.94 -14.44 1.05
C GLU A 114 21.20 -14.25 2.37
N GLN A 115 21.96 -13.91 3.43
CA GLN A 115 21.40 -13.47 4.70
C GLN A 115 20.72 -12.10 4.55
N PRO A 116 19.58 -11.88 5.17
CA PRO A 116 18.82 -10.66 5.02
C PRO A 116 19.42 -9.49 5.81
N ILE A 117 19.87 -8.46 5.10
CA ILE A 117 20.03 -7.13 5.70
C ILE A 117 18.60 -6.58 5.91
N ALA A 118 18.25 -6.26 7.15
CA ALA A 118 16.95 -5.70 7.48
C ALA A 118 16.79 -4.35 6.79
N ALA A 119 15.85 -4.26 5.84
CA ALA A 119 15.49 -2.98 5.23
C ALA A 119 14.82 -2.07 6.27
N PRO A 120 15.03 -0.75 6.25
CA PRO A 120 14.34 0.18 7.14
C PRO A 120 12.85 0.12 6.88
N ARG A 121 12.08 -0.23 7.91
CA ARG A 121 10.62 -0.31 7.88
C ARG A 121 10.07 1.11 8.02
N GLY A 122 9.40 1.61 6.98
CA GLY A 122 8.83 2.96 6.96
C GLY A 122 7.33 3.02 7.34
N TYR A 123 6.78 1.99 8.02
CA TYR A 123 5.34 1.84 8.25
C TYR A 123 4.92 1.89 9.72
N ASP A 124 5.84 2.14 10.62
CA ASP A 124 5.60 2.10 12.06
C ASP A 124 4.38 2.94 12.47
N GLN A 125 4.18 4.12 11.87
CA GLN A 125 3.07 5.01 12.22
C GLN A 125 1.70 4.50 11.75
N SER A 126 1.60 3.94 10.53
CA SER A 126 0.34 3.37 10.02
C SER A 126 -0.05 2.10 10.79
N SER A 127 0.94 1.26 11.13
CA SER A 127 0.73 0.07 11.95
C SER A 127 0.30 0.43 13.37
N ILE A 128 0.87 1.48 13.98
CA ILE A 128 0.48 1.98 15.29
C ILE A 128 -0.96 2.55 15.26
N GLN A 129 -1.32 3.29 14.21
CA GLN A 129 -2.70 3.78 14.03
C GLN A 129 -3.68 2.63 13.89
N LEU A 130 -3.33 1.58 13.16
CA LEU A 130 -4.14 0.37 13.05
C LEU A 130 -4.29 -0.33 14.40
N ALA A 131 -3.21 -0.42 15.20
CA ALA A 131 -3.25 -0.96 16.56
C ALA A 131 -4.26 -0.22 17.44
N ALA A 132 -4.29 1.10 17.38
CA ALA A 132 -5.26 1.92 18.11
C ALA A 132 -6.72 1.63 17.68
N VAL A 133 -6.96 1.38 16.39
CA VAL A 133 -8.29 0.98 15.87
C VAL A 133 -8.69 -0.40 16.38
N LEU A 134 -7.73 -1.31 16.59
CA LEU A 134 -7.98 -2.66 17.13
C LEU A 134 -8.35 -2.65 18.60
N GLY A 135 -8.12 -1.53 19.31
CA GLY A 135 -8.51 -1.34 20.71
C GLY A 135 -7.80 -2.28 21.69
N ASP A 136 -6.56 -2.62 21.41
CA ASP A 136 -5.74 -3.43 22.29
C ASP A 136 -5.03 -2.51 23.30
N GLU A 137 -5.47 -2.52 24.56
CA GLU A 137 -4.94 -1.68 25.64
C GLU A 137 -3.47 -1.98 25.94
N ASN A 138 -2.98 -3.15 25.58
CA ASN A 138 -1.57 -3.55 25.73
C ASN A 138 -0.66 -2.97 24.62
N LEU A 139 -1.24 -2.32 23.61
CA LEU A 139 -0.53 -1.70 22.49
C LEU A 139 -0.32 -0.18 22.69
N THR A 140 -0.33 0.31 23.92
CA THR A 140 -0.08 1.74 24.23
C THR A 140 1.39 2.10 23.98
N PRO A 141 1.68 3.13 23.17
CA PRO A 141 3.03 3.45 22.73
C PRO A 141 3.80 4.26 23.80
N ALA A 142 4.37 3.61 24.79
CA ALA A 142 5.20 4.30 25.81
C ALA A 142 6.69 4.44 25.43
N ALA A 143 7.21 3.65 24.49
CA ALA A 143 8.61 3.71 24.07
C ALA A 143 8.77 3.36 22.57
N ALA A 144 9.74 3.98 21.88
CA ALA A 144 9.99 3.75 20.45
C ALA A 144 10.31 2.28 20.10
N ALA A 145 10.93 1.54 21.02
CA ALA A 145 11.20 0.10 20.86
C ALA A 145 9.91 -0.72 20.82
N LEU A 146 8.96 -0.42 21.71
CA LEU A 146 7.65 -1.05 21.76
C LEU A 146 6.81 -0.75 20.50
N GLN A 147 6.86 0.49 20.03
CA GLN A 147 6.17 0.87 18.78
C GLN A 147 6.64 0.03 17.57
N LYS A 148 7.95 -0.21 17.48
CA LYS A 148 8.53 -1.02 16.40
C LYS A 148 8.12 -2.49 16.50
N GLU A 149 8.04 -3.02 17.71
CA GLU A 149 7.56 -4.37 17.96
C GLU A 149 6.09 -4.52 17.58
N ILE A 150 5.24 -3.59 18.02
CA ILE A 150 3.82 -3.53 17.68
C ILE A 150 3.62 -3.46 16.16
N ALA A 151 4.34 -2.56 15.48
CA ALA A 151 4.27 -2.44 14.03
C ALA A 151 4.64 -3.77 13.34
N GLY A 152 5.70 -4.44 13.79
CA GLY A 152 6.12 -5.73 13.26
C GLY A 152 5.09 -6.84 13.46
N ARG A 153 4.43 -6.88 14.62
CA ARG A 153 3.35 -7.84 14.92
C ARG A 153 2.13 -7.59 14.02
N ILE A 154 1.70 -6.34 13.87
CA ILE A 154 0.59 -5.97 12.98
C ILE A 154 0.89 -6.36 11.53
N GLU A 155 2.07 -6.04 11.02
CA GLU A 155 2.48 -6.40 9.67
C GLU A 155 2.51 -7.92 9.47
N SER A 156 3.03 -8.66 10.45
CA SER A 156 3.01 -10.13 10.44
C SER A 156 1.58 -10.67 10.41
N ALA A 157 0.69 -10.14 11.24
CA ALA A 157 -0.70 -10.55 11.30
C ALA A 157 -1.46 -10.25 9.98
N ILE A 158 -1.19 -9.11 9.33
CA ILE A 158 -1.76 -8.78 8.01
C ILE A 158 -1.37 -9.84 6.97
N THR A 159 -0.15 -10.39 7.01
CA THR A 159 0.27 -11.44 6.06
C THR A 159 -0.46 -12.77 6.25
N LYS A 160 -1.09 -12.99 7.41
CA LYS A 160 -1.88 -14.19 7.72
C LYS A 160 -3.35 -14.08 7.32
N LEU A 161 -3.81 -12.86 7.01
CA LEU A 161 -5.15 -12.66 6.43
C LEU A 161 -5.22 -13.25 5.01
N ASP A 162 -6.43 -13.60 4.58
CA ASP A 162 -6.62 -13.90 3.17
C ASP A 162 -6.35 -12.65 2.28
N ALA A 163 -6.06 -12.88 1.00
CA ALA A 163 -5.65 -11.81 0.09
C ALA A 163 -6.67 -10.66 -0.02
N LYS A 164 -7.98 -10.96 0.12
CA LYS A 164 -9.04 -9.94 0.01
C LYS A 164 -9.16 -9.10 1.27
N ASP A 165 -8.98 -9.71 2.42
CA ASP A 165 -9.02 -9.03 3.71
C ASP A 165 -7.74 -8.23 3.97
N SER A 166 -6.58 -8.79 3.62
CA SER A 166 -5.30 -8.07 3.64
C SER A 166 -5.34 -6.82 2.74
N GLU A 167 -5.87 -6.97 1.53
CA GLU A 167 -5.98 -5.90 0.55
C GLU A 167 -6.75 -4.69 1.10
N ILE A 168 -7.93 -4.92 1.69
CA ILE A 168 -8.78 -3.82 2.16
C ILE A 168 -8.19 -3.12 3.39
N VAL A 169 -7.50 -3.86 4.27
CA VAL A 169 -6.80 -3.28 5.44
C VAL A 169 -5.65 -2.39 4.96
N ILE A 170 -4.85 -2.85 4.00
CA ILE A 170 -3.74 -2.08 3.45
C ILE A 170 -4.25 -0.81 2.76
N MET A 171 -5.29 -0.92 1.93
CA MET A 171 -5.90 0.25 1.26
C MET A 171 -6.36 1.31 2.26
N ARG A 172 -6.98 0.90 3.37
CA ARG A 172 -7.56 1.81 4.36
C ARG A 172 -6.51 2.49 5.22
N HIS A 173 -5.54 1.73 5.74
CA HIS A 173 -4.61 2.19 6.78
C HIS A 173 -3.25 2.63 6.25
N TYR A 174 -2.80 2.04 5.16
CA TYR A 174 -1.48 2.33 4.61
C TYR A 174 -1.54 3.19 3.35
N GLU A 175 -2.54 3.01 2.49
CA GLU A 175 -2.76 3.86 1.32
C GLU A 175 -3.71 5.03 1.61
N LEU A 176 -4.34 5.06 2.79
CA LEU A 176 -5.23 6.11 3.28
C LEU A 176 -6.42 6.39 2.34
N LEU A 177 -6.89 5.36 1.64
CA LEU A 177 -8.03 5.50 0.74
C LEU A 177 -9.34 5.59 1.53
N SER A 178 -10.24 6.44 1.05
CA SER A 178 -11.62 6.55 1.53
C SER A 178 -12.41 5.26 1.21
N ASN A 179 -13.55 5.06 1.89
CA ASN A 179 -14.40 3.92 1.61
C ASN A 179 -14.93 3.91 0.16
N GLN A 180 -15.22 5.08 -0.39
CA GLN A 180 -15.66 5.25 -1.78
C GLN A 180 -14.55 4.84 -2.77
N GLU A 181 -13.31 5.27 -2.54
CA GLU A 181 -12.16 4.91 -3.37
C GLU A 181 -11.83 3.43 -3.29
N ILE A 182 -11.94 2.83 -2.10
CA ILE A 182 -11.78 1.38 -1.89
C ILE A 182 -12.86 0.62 -2.65
N ALA A 183 -14.11 1.05 -2.57
CA ALA A 183 -15.23 0.45 -3.28
C ALA A 183 -14.99 0.50 -4.80
N ALA A 184 -14.60 1.67 -5.33
CA ALA A 184 -14.27 1.84 -6.74
C ALA A 184 -13.08 0.98 -7.18
N ALA A 185 -12.00 0.93 -6.39
CA ALA A 185 -10.79 0.17 -6.71
C ALA A 185 -10.99 -1.36 -6.65
N LEU A 186 -11.95 -1.84 -5.83
CA LEU A 186 -12.28 -3.27 -5.68
C LEU A 186 -13.53 -3.69 -6.46
N GLU A 187 -14.15 -2.78 -7.23
CA GLU A 187 -15.39 -3.01 -7.98
C GLU A 187 -16.53 -3.51 -7.06
N LEU A 188 -16.66 -2.86 -5.88
CA LEU A 188 -17.65 -3.16 -4.87
C LEU A 188 -18.61 -1.98 -4.68
N THR A 189 -19.74 -2.25 -4.02
CA THR A 189 -20.54 -1.18 -3.44
C THR A 189 -19.90 -0.69 -2.14
N GLU A 190 -20.14 0.56 -1.75
CA GLU A 190 -19.60 1.12 -0.50
C GLU A 190 -20.02 0.32 0.76
N PRO A 191 -21.28 -0.14 0.90
CA PRO A 191 -21.66 -1.01 2.00
C PRO A 191 -20.89 -2.34 2.00
N ALA A 192 -20.65 -2.94 0.81
CA ALA A 192 -19.90 -4.19 0.70
C ALA A 192 -18.43 -4.00 1.09
N ALA A 193 -17.80 -2.87 0.70
CA ALA A 193 -16.45 -2.51 1.13
C ALA A 193 -16.39 -2.33 2.65
N SER A 194 -17.33 -1.58 3.26
CA SER A 194 -17.40 -1.40 4.70
C SER A 194 -17.55 -2.73 5.45
N MET A 195 -18.43 -3.61 5.01
CA MET A 195 -18.65 -4.92 5.65
C MET A 195 -17.42 -5.84 5.51
N ARG A 196 -16.72 -5.78 4.37
CA ARG A 196 -15.46 -6.52 4.19
C ARG A 196 -14.38 -6.00 5.14
N TYR A 197 -14.21 -4.68 5.22
CA TYR A 197 -13.28 -4.06 6.14
C TYR A 197 -13.53 -4.48 7.60
N LEU A 198 -14.79 -4.40 8.07
CA LEU A 198 -15.14 -4.81 9.44
C LEU A 198 -14.81 -6.29 9.72
N ARG A 199 -15.03 -7.18 8.74
CA ARG A 199 -14.67 -8.59 8.87
C ARG A 199 -13.16 -8.78 8.92
N ALA A 200 -12.41 -8.08 8.06
CA ALA A 200 -10.95 -8.12 8.02
C ALA A 200 -10.34 -7.66 9.35
N VAL A 201 -10.84 -6.57 9.92
CA VAL A 201 -10.40 -6.05 11.23
C VAL A 201 -10.67 -7.05 12.36
N ARG A 202 -11.85 -7.71 12.38
CA ARG A 202 -12.17 -8.73 13.38
C ARG A 202 -11.23 -9.95 13.28
N ARG A 203 -10.94 -10.41 12.07
CA ARG A 203 -9.98 -11.51 11.83
C ARG A 203 -8.57 -11.11 12.25
N LEU A 204 -8.15 -9.90 11.90
CA LEU A 204 -6.85 -9.38 12.30
C LEU A 204 -6.70 -9.34 13.82
N LYS A 205 -7.75 -8.89 14.53
CA LYS A 205 -7.77 -8.89 16.00
C LYS A 205 -7.65 -10.30 16.57
N ALA A 206 -8.37 -11.27 16.02
CA ALA A 206 -8.27 -12.66 16.45
C ALA A 206 -6.86 -13.23 16.26
N ILE A 207 -6.23 -13.00 15.11
CA ILE A 207 -4.85 -13.44 14.84
C ILE A 207 -3.87 -12.85 15.87
N LEU A 208 -4.01 -11.55 16.20
CA LEU A 208 -3.14 -10.89 17.17
C LEU A 208 -3.35 -11.42 18.60
N GLN A 209 -4.58 -11.77 18.98
CA GLN A 209 -4.90 -12.37 20.27
C GLN A 209 -4.35 -13.79 20.40
N ASP A 210 -4.42 -14.59 19.35
CA ASP A 210 -3.86 -15.96 19.34
C ASP A 210 -2.33 -15.98 19.43
N GLU A 211 -1.66 -14.87 19.07
CA GLU A 211 -0.21 -14.72 19.16
C GLU A 211 0.29 -14.19 20.53
N MET A 212 -0.63 -13.76 21.40
CA MET A 212 -0.27 -13.37 22.76
C MET A 212 -0.17 -14.65 23.63
N PRO A 213 1.01 -14.99 24.17
CA PRO A 213 1.08 -16.05 25.16
C PRO A 213 0.19 -15.67 26.34
N ASP A 214 -0.62 -16.62 26.77
CA ASP A 214 -1.51 -16.49 27.93
C ASP A 214 -0.63 -16.19 29.16
N GLU A 215 -0.60 -14.93 29.62
CA GLU A 215 0.16 -14.53 30.83
C GLU A 215 -0.29 -15.28 32.09
N SER A 216 -1.40 -16.04 32.02
CA SER A 216 -1.92 -16.85 33.10
C SER A 216 -1.11 -18.14 33.36
N GLN A 217 -0.11 -18.49 32.52
CA GLN A 217 0.74 -19.70 32.72
C GLN A 217 2.10 -19.41 33.34
N LEU A 218 2.40 -18.16 33.72
CA LEU A 218 3.66 -17.76 34.37
C LEU A 218 3.51 -17.41 35.84
N SER A 219 2.48 -17.93 36.52
CA SER A 219 2.29 -17.81 37.98
C SER A 219 2.45 -19.13 38.66
#